data_4c3381f56f2a832e799f1cbd3d7ed250
#
_entry.id   4c3381f56f2a832e799f1cbd3d7ed250
#
_cell.length_a   1.000
_cell.length_b   1.000
_cell.length_c   1.000
_cell.angle_alpha   90.00
_cell.angle_beta   90.00
_cell.angle_gamma   90.00
#
_symmetry.space_group_name_H-M   'P 1'
#
loop_
_entity.id
_entity.type
_entity.pdbx_description
1 polymer ?
#
loop_
_entity_poly.entity_id
_entity_poly.type
_entity_poly.pdbx_seq_one_letter_code
_entity_poly.pdbx_strand_id
1 'polypeptide(L)'
;SGTSLNLMPEHDYKVLYRYFFQDKFKCEKLQNSLTMCDCTAAQHESIPDIHFTIDGIEYTINRDMWFERADDVGKCVIKIMHGPHKPYWILGLNFFNNYYTVFDYKNLQIGFAESINMGKPTNKSFINWCLSSAGIYDGDYLADKARNQQLLELYEDPRQQNVAFL
;
A
#
# COMPACT_ATOMS: atom_id res chain seq x y z
N SER A 1 2.11 -5.98 -12.59
CA SER A 1 1.29 -6.01 -11.38
C SER A 1 -0.19 -5.89 -11.76
N GLY A 2 -1.06 -6.65 -11.18
CA GLY A 2 -2.52 -6.59 -11.40
C GLY A 2 -3.29 -6.31 -10.11
N THR A 3 -2.61 -5.83 -9.07
CA THR A 3 -3.21 -5.53 -7.77
C THR A 3 -2.65 -4.25 -7.16
N SER A 4 -3.51 -3.49 -6.50
CA SER A 4 -3.12 -2.28 -5.78
C SER A 4 -2.46 -2.61 -4.44
N LEU A 5 -2.75 -3.77 -3.87
CA LEU A 5 -2.30 -4.19 -2.55
C LEU A 5 -1.31 -5.35 -2.66
N ASN A 6 -0.46 -5.50 -1.65
CA ASN A 6 0.33 -6.71 -1.51
C ASN A 6 -0.57 -7.83 -0.96
N LEU A 7 -0.46 -9.02 -1.55
CA LEU A 7 -1.09 -10.22 -1.00
C LEU A 7 0.00 -11.15 -0.47
N MET A 8 -0.26 -11.72 0.70
CA MET A 8 0.64 -12.70 1.31
C MET A 8 -0.08 -14.04 1.54
N PRO A 9 0.65 -15.13 1.75
CA PRO A 9 0.06 -16.38 2.20
C PRO A 9 -0.78 -16.18 3.48
N GLU A 10 -1.88 -16.91 3.59
CA GLU A 10 -2.78 -16.78 4.74
C GLU A 10 -2.08 -17.04 6.08
N HIS A 11 -1.13 -17.98 6.11
CA HIS A 11 -0.34 -18.28 7.30
C HIS A 11 0.46 -17.05 7.73
N ASP A 12 1.17 -16.42 6.81
CA ASP A 12 2.02 -15.25 7.08
C ASP A 12 1.18 -14.06 7.55
N TYR A 13 0.02 -13.86 6.92
CA TYR A 13 -0.93 -12.82 7.34
C TYR A 13 -1.42 -13.04 8.79
N LYS A 14 -1.74 -14.28 9.16
CA LYS A 14 -2.17 -14.62 10.52
C LYS A 14 -1.06 -14.37 11.53
N VAL A 15 0.20 -14.67 11.20
CA VAL A 15 1.36 -14.42 12.05
C VAL A 15 1.56 -12.90 12.20
N LEU A 16 1.57 -12.15 11.09
CA LEU A 16 1.68 -10.69 11.09
C LEU A 16 0.57 -10.05 11.95
N TYR A 17 -0.67 -10.44 11.69
CA TYR A 17 -1.83 -9.89 12.41
C TYR A 17 -1.76 -10.18 13.91
N ARG A 18 -1.43 -11.41 14.30
CA ARG A 18 -1.27 -11.79 15.71
C ARG A 18 -0.17 -11.00 16.38
N TYR A 19 0.94 -10.81 15.72
CA TYR A 19 2.10 -10.18 16.32
C TYR A 19 1.93 -8.66 16.48
N PHE A 20 1.38 -7.99 15.48
CA PHE A 20 1.29 -6.53 15.48
C PHE A 20 -0.07 -5.98 15.94
N PHE A 21 -1.18 -6.67 15.68
CA PHE A 21 -2.52 -6.11 15.83
C PHE A 21 -3.37 -6.78 16.90
N GLN A 22 -3.30 -8.09 17.01
CA GLN A 22 -4.12 -8.83 17.99
C GLN A 22 -3.86 -8.29 19.40
N ASP A 23 -4.94 -7.99 20.12
CA ASP A 23 -4.92 -7.46 21.49
C ASP A 23 -4.26 -6.07 21.66
N LYS A 24 -3.79 -5.45 20.58
CA LYS A 24 -3.15 -4.12 20.60
C LYS A 24 -3.99 -3.06 19.90
N PHE A 25 -4.78 -3.46 18.91
CA PHE A 25 -5.64 -2.60 18.13
C PHE A 25 -7.05 -3.13 18.10
N LYS A 26 -8.02 -2.21 18.12
CA LYS A 26 -9.41 -2.56 17.83
C LYS A 26 -9.63 -2.51 16.34
N CYS A 27 -9.65 -3.66 15.69
CA CYS A 27 -9.77 -3.79 14.25
C CYS A 27 -11.08 -4.44 13.83
N GLU A 28 -11.57 -4.05 12.68
CA GLU A 28 -12.76 -4.62 12.01
C GLU A 28 -12.46 -4.92 10.54
N LYS A 29 -13.13 -5.92 9.99
CA LYS A 29 -13.06 -6.24 8.57
C LYS A 29 -14.10 -5.42 7.80
N LEU A 30 -13.65 -4.76 6.74
CA LEU A 30 -14.51 -4.07 5.81
C LEU A 30 -15.10 -5.06 4.78
N GLN A 31 -16.15 -4.63 4.06
CA GLN A 31 -16.85 -5.46 3.06
C GLN A 31 -15.94 -5.99 1.95
N ASN A 32 -14.86 -5.26 1.63
CA ASN A 32 -13.86 -5.63 0.63
C ASN A 32 -12.71 -6.47 1.20
N SER A 33 -12.88 -7.09 2.36
CA SER A 33 -11.88 -7.92 3.07
C SER A 33 -10.64 -7.17 3.57
N LEU A 34 -10.61 -5.85 3.49
CA LEU A 34 -9.61 -5.03 4.15
C LEU A 34 -9.84 -5.01 5.65
N THR A 35 -8.77 -4.74 6.40
CA THR A 35 -8.84 -4.59 7.86
C THR A 35 -8.56 -3.13 8.21
N MET A 36 -9.49 -2.53 8.95
CA MET A 36 -9.37 -1.18 9.48
C MET A 36 -9.31 -1.23 11.01
N CYS A 37 -8.47 -0.40 11.60
CA CYS A 37 -8.24 -0.36 13.04
C CYS A 37 -8.42 1.04 13.60
N ASP A 38 -8.91 1.16 14.83
CA ASP A 38 -8.74 2.38 15.62
C ASP A 38 -7.26 2.56 15.93
N CYS A 39 -6.71 3.78 15.73
CA CYS A 39 -5.28 3.96 15.70
C CYS A 39 -4.88 5.39 16.09
N THR A 40 -4.15 5.51 17.17
CA THR A 40 -3.46 6.77 17.53
C THR A 40 -2.18 6.96 16.70
N ALA A 41 -1.62 8.18 16.70
CA ALA A 41 -0.32 8.43 16.06
C ALA A 41 0.78 7.53 16.64
N ALA A 42 0.86 7.44 17.97
CA ALA A 42 1.84 6.61 18.65
C ALA A 42 1.71 5.11 18.33
N GLN A 43 0.46 4.60 18.24
CA GLN A 43 0.23 3.23 17.80
C GLN A 43 0.66 3.00 16.36
N HIS A 44 0.37 3.93 15.47
CA HIS A 44 0.84 3.86 14.07
C HIS A 44 2.37 3.84 14.01
N GLU A 45 3.04 4.73 14.75
CA GLU A 45 4.50 4.80 14.79
C GLU A 45 5.17 3.56 15.40
N SER A 46 4.45 2.80 16.24
CA SER A 46 4.96 1.55 16.81
C SER A 46 5.02 0.37 15.83
N ILE A 47 4.37 0.49 14.68
CA ILE A 47 4.37 -0.54 13.63
C ILE A 47 5.63 -0.35 12.78
N PRO A 48 6.45 -1.40 12.57
CA PRO A 48 7.69 -1.32 11.79
C PRO A 48 7.43 -1.37 10.28
N ASP A 49 8.48 -1.08 9.52
CA ASP A 49 8.57 -1.45 8.12
C ASP A 49 8.58 -2.98 7.96
N ILE A 50 8.20 -3.49 6.80
CA ILE A 50 8.33 -4.91 6.45
C ILE A 50 9.58 -5.08 5.61
N HIS A 51 10.46 -5.98 6.05
CA HIS A 51 11.68 -6.36 5.33
C HIS A 51 11.55 -7.79 4.82
N PHE A 52 12.02 -8.04 3.62
CA PHE A 52 12.06 -9.37 3.02
C PHE A 52 13.19 -9.47 1.99
N THR A 53 13.63 -10.68 1.74
CA THR A 53 14.77 -10.94 0.86
C THR A 53 14.31 -11.59 -0.43
N ILE A 54 14.73 -11.05 -1.57
CA ILE A 54 14.57 -11.67 -2.89
C ILE A 54 15.98 -11.86 -3.46
N ASP A 55 16.34 -13.08 -3.78
CA ASP A 55 17.64 -13.43 -4.36
C ASP A 55 18.85 -12.87 -3.56
N GLY A 56 18.78 -12.95 -2.24
CA GLY A 56 19.82 -12.47 -1.33
C GLY A 56 19.85 -10.95 -1.11
N ILE A 57 19.02 -10.18 -1.76
CA ILE A 57 18.92 -8.73 -1.60
C ILE A 57 17.71 -8.39 -0.73
N GLU A 58 17.93 -7.53 0.28
CA GLU A 58 16.87 -7.06 1.15
C GLU A 58 16.06 -5.94 0.50
N TYR A 59 14.75 -6.04 0.63
CA TYR A 59 13.77 -5.06 0.19
C TYR A 59 12.87 -4.63 1.34
N THR A 60 12.44 -3.37 1.32
CA THR A 60 11.62 -2.78 2.38
C THR A 60 10.28 -2.30 1.83
N ILE A 61 9.21 -2.62 2.54
CA ILE A 61 7.92 -1.95 2.38
C ILE A 61 7.74 -1.04 3.59
N ASN A 62 7.84 0.25 3.38
CA ASN A 62 7.70 1.23 4.45
C ASN A 62 6.33 1.12 5.10
N ARG A 63 6.27 1.37 6.43
CA ARG A 63 5.05 1.30 7.22
C ARG A 63 3.87 1.97 6.53
N ASP A 64 4.02 3.20 6.10
CA ASP A 64 2.93 3.99 5.52
C ASP A 64 2.40 3.42 4.19
N MET A 65 3.17 2.52 3.54
CA MET A 65 2.74 1.81 2.35
C MET A 65 1.87 0.60 2.67
N TRP A 66 1.96 0.02 3.85
CA TRP A 66 1.20 -1.18 4.21
C TRP A 66 0.26 -0.99 5.40
N PHE A 67 0.49 0.04 6.23
CA PHE A 67 -0.39 0.43 7.34
C PHE A 67 -0.58 1.94 7.29
N GLU A 68 -1.58 2.40 6.55
CA GLU A 68 -1.82 3.80 6.27
C GLU A 68 -2.76 4.40 7.32
N ARG A 69 -2.42 5.60 7.81
CA ARG A 69 -3.20 6.32 8.81
C ARG A 69 -3.97 7.50 8.22
N ALA A 70 -5.27 7.61 8.58
CA ALA A 70 -6.09 8.79 8.41
C ALA A 70 -6.09 9.59 9.72
N ASP A 71 -5.35 10.69 9.74
CA ASP A 71 -5.11 11.51 10.92
C ASP A 71 -6.38 12.15 11.48
N ASP A 72 -7.26 12.59 10.59
CA ASP A 72 -8.49 13.32 10.86
C ASP A 72 -9.55 12.49 11.58
N VAL A 73 -9.55 11.19 11.39
CA VAL A 73 -10.55 10.26 11.97
C VAL A 73 -9.95 9.22 12.92
N GLY A 74 -8.64 9.22 13.14
CA GLY A 74 -7.96 8.27 14.03
C GLY A 74 -8.13 6.81 13.60
N LYS A 75 -8.12 6.56 12.30
CA LYS A 75 -8.22 5.22 11.71
C LYS A 75 -6.96 4.87 10.93
N CYS A 76 -6.63 3.58 10.94
CA CYS A 76 -5.56 3.02 10.12
C CYS A 76 -6.10 1.85 9.29
N VAL A 77 -5.58 1.69 8.07
CA VAL A 77 -5.95 0.60 7.18
C VAL A 77 -4.75 -0.28 6.89
N ILE A 78 -4.91 -1.59 7.06
CA ILE A 78 -3.91 -2.58 6.67
C ILE A 78 -4.04 -2.80 5.17
N LYS A 79 -3.03 -2.37 4.40
CA LYS A 79 -2.96 -2.46 2.94
C LYS A 79 -2.27 -3.74 2.46
N ILE A 80 -2.32 -4.76 3.27
CA ILE A 80 -1.90 -6.12 2.94
C ILE A 80 -3.10 -7.04 3.14
N MET A 81 -3.31 -7.91 2.19
CA MET A 81 -4.38 -8.92 2.25
C MET A 81 -3.77 -10.33 2.20
N HIS A 82 -4.53 -11.32 2.61
CA HIS A 82 -4.18 -12.70 2.30
C HIS A 82 -4.92 -13.18 1.05
N GLY A 83 -4.20 -13.85 0.17
CA GLY A 83 -4.80 -14.56 -0.96
C GLY A 83 -5.35 -15.91 -0.52
N PRO A 84 -6.57 -16.31 -0.92
CA PRO A 84 -7.08 -17.64 -0.61
C PRO A 84 -6.19 -18.69 -1.27
N HIS A 85 -5.68 -19.61 -0.45
CA HIS A 85 -4.92 -20.80 -0.89
C HIS A 85 -3.67 -20.53 -1.75
N LYS A 86 -3.07 -19.34 -1.66
CA LYS A 86 -1.84 -19.03 -2.39
C LYS A 86 -0.63 -19.17 -1.47
N PRO A 87 0.35 -20.04 -1.81
CA PRO A 87 1.56 -20.23 -1.00
C PRO A 87 2.67 -19.21 -1.33
N TYR A 88 2.36 -18.14 -2.08
CA TYR A 88 3.31 -17.15 -2.54
C TYR A 88 2.78 -15.73 -2.33
N TRP A 89 3.70 -14.78 -2.25
CA TRP A 89 3.39 -13.36 -2.21
C TRP A 89 3.06 -12.83 -3.61
N ILE A 90 2.17 -11.85 -3.67
CA ILE A 90 1.93 -11.03 -4.86
C ILE A 90 2.26 -9.59 -4.48
N LEU A 91 3.29 -9.04 -5.13
CA LEU A 91 3.71 -7.67 -4.92
C LEU A 91 2.82 -6.73 -5.73
N GLY A 92 2.14 -5.81 -5.06
CA GLY A 92 1.24 -4.84 -5.64
C GLY A 92 1.86 -3.43 -5.72
N LEU A 93 1.01 -2.44 -6.00
CA LEU A 93 1.45 -1.05 -6.10
C LEU A 93 2.13 -0.54 -4.81
N ASN A 94 1.78 -1.08 -3.64
CA ASN A 94 2.45 -0.74 -2.39
C ASN A 94 3.95 -1.07 -2.41
N PHE A 95 4.36 -2.10 -3.12
CA PHE A 95 5.76 -2.42 -3.33
C PHE A 95 6.36 -1.56 -4.44
N PHE A 96 5.66 -1.42 -5.57
CA PHE A 96 6.15 -0.67 -6.72
C PHE A 96 6.28 0.84 -6.48
N ASN A 97 5.63 1.39 -5.46
CA ASN A 97 5.89 2.76 -5.02
C ASN A 97 7.30 2.96 -4.46
N ASN A 98 7.84 1.91 -3.82
CA ASN A 98 9.18 1.96 -3.26
C ASN A 98 10.27 1.62 -4.28
N TYR A 99 9.91 0.86 -5.33
CA TYR A 99 10.90 0.34 -6.27
C TYR A 99 10.49 0.56 -7.72
N TYR A 100 11.35 1.22 -8.46
CA TYR A 100 11.27 1.23 -9.92
C TYR A 100 11.58 -0.17 -10.42
N THR A 101 10.65 -0.75 -11.20
CA THR A 101 10.72 -2.15 -11.62
C THR A 101 10.92 -2.26 -13.12
N VAL A 102 11.93 -3.02 -13.52
CA VAL A 102 12.24 -3.34 -14.91
C VAL A 102 11.91 -4.80 -15.18
N PHE A 103 11.05 -5.06 -16.15
CA PHE A 103 10.73 -6.40 -16.63
C PHE A 103 11.55 -6.69 -17.90
N ASP A 104 12.63 -7.45 -17.77
CA ASP A 104 13.45 -7.88 -18.89
C ASP A 104 12.95 -9.23 -19.42
N TYR A 105 12.04 -9.17 -20.39
CA TYR A 105 11.48 -10.35 -21.02
C TYR A 105 12.50 -11.16 -21.82
N LYS A 106 13.54 -10.51 -22.35
CA LYS A 106 14.56 -11.18 -23.17
C LYS A 106 15.41 -12.11 -22.33
N ASN A 107 15.80 -11.66 -21.15
CA ASN A 107 16.67 -12.41 -20.24
C ASN A 107 15.91 -13.10 -19.12
N LEU A 108 14.57 -13.00 -19.11
CA LEU A 108 13.68 -13.54 -18.08
C LEU A 108 14.07 -13.08 -16.66
N GLN A 109 14.33 -11.79 -16.52
CA GLN A 109 14.77 -11.17 -15.28
C GLN A 109 13.83 -10.03 -14.88
N ILE A 110 13.82 -9.73 -13.58
CA ILE A 110 13.15 -8.55 -13.05
C ILE A 110 14.18 -7.77 -12.25
N GLY A 111 14.38 -6.49 -12.59
CA GLY A 111 15.25 -5.58 -11.87
C GLY A 111 14.45 -4.65 -10.96
N PHE A 112 15.00 -4.35 -9.79
CA PHE A 112 14.44 -3.37 -8.86
C PHE A 112 15.50 -2.33 -8.53
N ALA A 113 15.10 -1.06 -8.55
CA ALA A 113 15.90 0.05 -8.07
C ALA A 113 15.04 0.91 -7.12
N GLU A 114 15.65 1.55 -6.14
CA GLU A 114 14.93 2.44 -5.24
C GLU A 114 14.24 3.55 -6.03
N SER A 115 12.96 3.76 -5.73
CA SER A 115 12.18 4.85 -6.31
C SER A 115 12.50 6.17 -5.60
N ILE A 116 12.48 7.29 -6.33
CA ILE A 116 12.52 8.64 -5.74
C ILE A 116 11.34 8.90 -4.78
N ASN A 117 10.31 8.06 -4.85
CA ASN A 117 9.12 8.10 -3.99
C ASN A 117 9.22 7.14 -2.79
N MET A 118 10.34 6.45 -2.62
CA MET A 118 10.51 5.53 -1.50
C MET A 118 10.30 6.25 -0.16
N GLY A 119 9.45 5.68 0.68
CA GLY A 119 9.09 6.24 1.99
C GLY A 119 8.21 7.50 1.95
N LYS A 120 7.82 8.01 0.77
CA LYS A 120 6.87 9.12 0.70
C LYS A 120 5.44 8.59 0.82
N PRO A 121 4.58 9.27 1.58
CA PRO A 121 3.18 8.89 1.68
C PRO A 121 2.55 8.92 0.29
N THR A 122 1.83 7.87 -0.06
CA THR A 122 1.00 7.84 -1.26
C THR A 122 -0.15 8.84 -1.15
N ASN A 123 -0.68 9.25 -2.29
CA ASN A 123 -1.90 10.04 -2.33
C ASN A 123 -2.98 9.37 -1.46
N LYS A 124 -3.55 10.13 -0.53
CA LYS A 124 -4.55 9.64 0.47
C LYS A 124 -5.85 9.10 -0.13
N SER A 125 -5.95 9.00 -1.45
CA SER A 125 -7.14 8.53 -2.16
C SER A 125 -7.60 7.13 -1.75
N PHE A 126 -6.67 6.23 -1.44
CA PHE A 126 -7.00 4.86 -1.07
C PHE A 126 -7.64 4.79 0.32
N ILE A 127 -7.06 5.45 1.31
CA ILE A 127 -7.62 5.46 2.67
C ILE A 127 -8.97 6.20 2.69
N ASN A 128 -9.10 7.30 1.96
CA ASN A 128 -10.37 8.02 1.82
C ASN A 128 -11.46 7.12 1.20
N TRP A 129 -11.12 6.33 0.18
CA TRP A 129 -12.03 5.35 -0.39
C TRP A 129 -12.43 4.28 0.64
N CYS A 130 -11.50 3.77 1.45
CA CYS A 130 -11.81 2.82 2.51
C CYS A 130 -12.76 3.40 3.55
N LEU A 131 -12.52 4.65 3.98
CA LEU A 131 -13.34 5.35 4.96
C LEU A 131 -14.76 5.64 4.44
N SER A 132 -14.90 6.03 3.18
CA SER A 132 -16.19 6.20 2.51
C SER A 132 -16.96 4.88 2.42
N SER A 133 -16.27 3.80 2.06
CA SER A 133 -16.86 2.46 1.97
C SER A 133 -17.31 1.93 3.34
N ALA A 134 -16.71 2.40 4.42
CA ALA A 134 -17.06 2.06 5.79
C ALA A 134 -18.16 2.97 6.39
N GLY A 135 -18.63 3.97 5.63
CA GLY A 135 -19.59 4.96 6.11
C GLY A 135 -19.06 5.90 7.19
N ILE A 136 -17.72 6.01 7.32
CA ILE A 136 -17.05 6.85 8.30
C ILE A 136 -16.82 8.26 7.76
N TYR A 137 -16.71 8.38 6.45
CA TYR A 137 -16.40 9.62 5.76
C TYR A 137 -17.59 10.07 4.91
N ASP A 138 -18.22 11.17 5.31
CA ASP A 138 -19.28 11.86 4.55
C ASP A 138 -18.67 12.87 3.55
N GLY A 139 -17.38 12.81 3.36
CA GLY A 139 -16.65 13.68 2.45
C GLY A 139 -16.96 13.35 1.00
N ASP A 140 -17.17 14.38 0.24
CA ASP A 140 -17.56 14.38 -1.17
C ASP A 140 -16.51 13.61 -2.03
N TYR A 141 -16.67 12.27 -2.08
CA TYR A 141 -15.85 11.37 -2.92
C TYR A 141 -15.79 11.85 -4.39
N LEU A 142 -16.84 12.55 -4.84
CA LEU A 142 -16.90 13.12 -6.18
C LEU A 142 -15.99 14.34 -6.32
N ALA A 143 -15.83 15.16 -5.28
CA ALA A 143 -14.89 16.29 -5.29
C ALA A 143 -13.42 15.81 -5.29
N ASP A 144 -13.11 14.75 -4.54
CA ASP A 144 -11.80 14.11 -4.56
C ASP A 144 -11.53 13.38 -5.89
N LYS A 145 -12.55 12.78 -6.50
CA LYS A 145 -12.45 12.20 -7.83
C LYS A 145 -12.17 13.24 -8.91
N ALA A 146 -12.81 14.40 -8.84
CA ALA A 146 -12.56 15.51 -9.76
C ALA A 146 -11.14 16.09 -9.57
N ARG A 147 -10.67 16.22 -8.32
CA ARG A 147 -9.30 16.65 -8.01
C ARG A 147 -8.25 15.64 -8.47
N ASN A 148 -8.51 14.35 -8.31
CA ASN A 148 -7.64 13.28 -8.79
C ASN A 148 -7.63 13.19 -10.31
N GLN A 149 -8.73 13.51 -10.98
CA GLN A 149 -8.78 13.57 -12.44
C GLN A 149 -7.97 14.75 -12.99
N GLN A 150 -8.00 15.92 -12.31
CA GLN A 150 -7.10 17.05 -12.62
C GLN A 150 -5.62 16.71 -12.39
N LEU A 151 -5.30 15.93 -11.35
CA LEU A 151 -3.93 15.47 -11.10
C LEU A 151 -3.47 14.46 -12.15
N LEU A 152 -4.33 13.57 -12.62
CA LEU A 152 -4.04 12.65 -13.73
C LEU A 152 -3.78 13.40 -15.03
N GLU A 153 -4.57 14.43 -15.34
CA GLU A 153 -4.35 15.30 -16.51
C GLU A 153 -3.02 16.06 -16.44
N LEU A 154 -2.57 16.44 -15.23
CA LEU A 154 -1.24 17.03 -15.02
C LEU A 154 -0.11 16.00 -15.20
N TYR A 155 -0.36 14.71 -14.90
CA TYR A 155 0.61 13.63 -15.12
C TYR A 155 0.68 13.16 -16.58
N GLU A 156 -0.34 13.41 -17.37
CA GLU A 156 -0.37 13.12 -18.82
C GLU A 156 0.26 14.23 -19.68
N ASP A 157 0.81 15.31 -19.08
CA ASP A 157 1.55 16.32 -19.82
C ASP A 157 2.86 15.70 -20.39
N PRO A 158 2.98 15.50 -21.71
CA PRO A 158 4.15 14.89 -22.34
C PRO A 158 5.47 15.60 -22.05
N ARG A 159 5.42 16.84 -21.54
CA ARG A 159 6.59 17.66 -21.19
C ARG A 159 7.24 17.22 -19.85
N GLN A 160 6.56 16.42 -19.05
CA GLN A 160 7.08 15.84 -17.80
C GLN A 160 7.66 14.42 -17.97
N GLN A 161 7.56 13.86 -19.16
CA GLN A 161 8.07 12.50 -19.49
C GLN A 161 9.53 12.49 -19.96
N ASN A 162 10.38 13.36 -19.44
CA ASN A 162 11.83 13.19 -19.61
C ASN A 162 12.36 12.09 -18.67
N VAL A 163 11.93 10.86 -18.91
CA VAL A 163 12.63 9.68 -18.42
C VAL A 163 13.64 9.30 -19.52
N ALA A 164 14.89 9.69 -19.30
CA ALA A 164 15.98 9.20 -20.13
C ALA A 164 16.09 7.68 -19.90
N PHE A 165 15.85 6.92 -20.95
CA PHE A 165 16.30 5.53 -21.02
C PHE A 165 17.82 5.57 -21.25
N LEU A 166 18.59 5.13 -20.26
CA LEU A 166 19.98 4.72 -20.39
C LEU A 166 20.03 3.21 -20.53
#